data_b6e3c7587d23e9f90f846f770b24c4f5
#
_entry.id   b6e3c7587d23e9f90f846f770b24c4f5
#
_cell.length_a   1.000
_cell.length_b   1.000
_cell.length_c   1.000
_cell.angle_alpha   90.00
_cell.angle_beta   90.00
_cell.angle_gamma   90.00
#
_symmetry.space_group_name_H-M   'P 1'
#
loop_
_entity.id
_entity.type
_entity.pdbx_description
1 polymer ?
#
loop_
_entity_poly.entity_id
_entity_poly.type
_entity_poly.pdbx_seq_one_letter_code
_entity_poly.pdbx_strand_id
1 'polypeptide(L)'
;IKNKFQDHKLPLVDEVIELDAKARKTQQEADDLRAKRNQLSKEIGKLMGQGKKDEAEAVKTQVAEGAARLAELEEKEKELQEKVTKIMMTIPNIIDPSVPIGKDDSCNVEIEKFGEPVVPDFEIPYHTEIMERFNGIDLDAAGKVAGNGFYYLMGDIARVHSAVLSYARDFMIDRGFTYVVPPFMIRSNVVTGVMSFDEMDAMMYKIEGEDLYLIGTSEHSMIGKFIDTINDEEKLPYTLTSYSPCFRKEKGAHGIEERGVYRIHQFEKQEMIVVCKPEESKMWYDKLWQNTVDLFRSLDIPVRTLECCSGDLADLKVKSCDVEAWSPSCLLYTSPSPRDCS
;
A
#
# COMPACT_ATOMS: atom_id res chain seq x y z
N ILE A 1 -12.73 11.61 8.74
CA ILE A 1 -11.98 11.78 9.99
C ILE A 1 -12.85 11.35 11.16
N LYS A 2 -14.00 12.02 11.43
CA LYS A 2 -14.86 11.70 12.58
C LYS A 2 -15.32 10.25 12.63
N ASN A 3 -15.76 9.70 11.50
CA ASN A 3 -16.19 8.31 11.41
C ASN A 3 -15.07 7.29 11.68
N LYS A 4 -13.80 7.72 11.58
CA LYS A 4 -12.60 6.92 11.92
C LYS A 4 -12.08 7.20 13.33
N PHE A 5 -12.84 7.95 14.14
CA PHE A 5 -12.47 8.30 15.52
C PHE A 5 -11.12 9.01 15.65
N GLN A 6 -10.73 9.78 14.63
CA GLN A 6 -9.45 10.50 14.57
C GLN A 6 -9.65 12.02 14.69
N ASP A 7 -10.50 12.48 15.62
CA ASP A 7 -10.86 13.90 15.76
C ASP A 7 -9.67 14.84 15.97
N HIS A 8 -8.57 14.31 16.50
CA HIS A 8 -7.30 15.06 16.64
C HIS A 8 -6.71 15.52 15.29
N LYS A 9 -7.12 14.93 14.17
CA LYS A 9 -6.70 15.32 12.82
C LYS A 9 -7.61 16.37 12.18
N LEU A 10 -8.73 16.75 12.80
CA LEU A 10 -9.64 17.77 12.25
C LEU A 10 -8.97 19.11 11.97
N PRO A 11 -8.11 19.65 12.87
CA PRO A 11 -7.42 20.92 12.59
C PRO A 11 -6.53 20.89 11.34
N LEU A 12 -6.03 19.72 10.94
CA LEU A 12 -5.19 19.58 9.75
C LEU A 12 -5.96 19.89 8.47
N VAL A 13 -7.28 19.75 8.47
CA VAL A 13 -8.12 20.06 7.29
C VAL A 13 -8.09 21.57 7.03
N ASP A 14 -8.26 22.39 8.07
CA ASP A 14 -8.23 23.84 7.92
C ASP A 14 -6.80 24.30 7.56
N GLU A 15 -5.79 23.73 8.18
CA GLU A 15 -4.39 24.02 7.88
C GLU A 15 -4.03 23.72 6.42
N VAL A 16 -4.45 22.57 5.88
CA VAL A 16 -4.15 22.22 4.49
C VAL A 16 -4.87 23.12 3.50
N ILE A 17 -6.11 23.54 3.80
CA ILE A 17 -6.88 24.48 2.98
C ILE A 17 -6.15 25.84 2.90
N GLU A 18 -5.66 26.34 4.03
CA GLU A 18 -4.88 27.60 4.06
C GLU A 18 -3.57 27.48 3.31
N LEU A 19 -2.84 26.37 3.48
CA LEU A 19 -1.55 26.16 2.79
C LEU A 19 -1.74 26.00 1.29
N ASP A 20 -2.77 25.27 0.85
CA ASP A 20 -3.09 25.12 -0.57
C ASP A 20 -3.48 26.45 -1.20
N ALA A 21 -4.29 27.27 -0.52
CA ALA A 21 -4.62 28.61 -0.99
C ALA A 21 -3.37 29.52 -1.12
N LYS A 22 -2.42 29.43 -0.17
CA LYS A 22 -1.14 30.13 -0.25
C LYS A 22 -0.28 29.61 -1.40
N ALA A 23 -0.22 28.30 -1.59
CA ALA A 23 0.53 27.67 -2.69
C ALA A 23 0.01 28.11 -4.06
N ARG A 24 -1.30 28.05 -4.27
CA ARG A 24 -1.96 28.50 -5.52
C ARG A 24 -1.71 29.98 -5.81
N LYS A 25 -1.77 30.82 -4.78
CA LYS A 25 -1.45 32.25 -4.94
C LYS A 25 0.02 32.48 -5.33
N THR A 26 0.94 31.74 -4.69
CA THR A 26 2.38 31.80 -5.00
C THR A 26 2.65 31.33 -6.41
N GLN A 27 2.00 30.24 -6.85
CA GLN A 27 2.08 29.72 -8.21
C GLN A 27 1.57 30.72 -9.23
N GLN A 28 0.42 31.38 -8.98
CA GLN A 28 -0.12 32.41 -9.87
C GLN A 28 0.85 33.58 -10.03
N GLU A 29 1.44 34.08 -8.94
CA GLU A 29 2.45 35.14 -9.00
C GLU A 29 3.69 34.70 -9.80
N ALA A 30 4.14 33.45 -9.64
CA ALA A 30 5.25 32.89 -10.42
C ALA A 30 4.93 32.79 -11.90
N ASP A 31 3.72 32.35 -12.26
CA ASP A 31 3.28 32.22 -13.65
C ASP A 31 3.15 33.58 -14.32
N ASP A 32 2.64 34.61 -13.60
CA ASP A 32 2.57 35.98 -14.10
C ASP A 32 3.98 36.53 -14.37
N LEU A 33 4.95 36.28 -13.48
CA LEU A 33 6.34 36.67 -13.69
C LEU A 33 7.01 35.92 -14.84
N ARG A 34 6.72 34.62 -15.02
CA ARG A 34 7.19 33.84 -16.17
C ARG A 34 6.65 34.41 -17.49
N ALA A 35 5.35 34.76 -17.53
CA ALA A 35 4.74 35.36 -18.69
C ALA A 35 5.38 36.73 -19.00
N LYS A 36 5.56 37.59 -17.98
CA LYS A 36 6.23 38.89 -18.11
C LYS A 36 7.67 38.75 -18.59
N ARG A 37 8.45 37.84 -18.03
CA ARG A 37 9.82 37.53 -18.46
C ARG A 37 9.88 37.14 -19.94
N ASN A 38 8.95 36.27 -20.40
CA ASN A 38 8.88 35.85 -21.79
C ASN A 38 8.53 37.01 -22.73
N GLN A 39 7.67 37.92 -22.31
CA GLN A 39 7.33 39.15 -23.04
C GLN A 39 8.53 40.09 -23.16
N LEU A 40 9.19 40.40 -22.02
CA LEU A 40 10.37 41.24 -22.00
C LEU A 40 11.54 40.64 -22.79
N SER A 41 11.71 39.33 -22.79
CA SER A 41 12.74 38.68 -23.61
C SER A 41 12.50 38.86 -25.13
N LYS A 42 11.25 38.83 -25.55
CA LYS A 42 10.88 39.13 -26.95
C LYS A 42 11.12 40.60 -27.29
N GLU A 43 10.87 41.50 -26.33
CA GLU A 43 11.12 42.95 -26.50
C GLU A 43 12.62 43.27 -26.62
N ILE A 44 13.47 42.65 -25.75
CA ILE A 44 14.93 42.75 -25.91
C ILE A 44 15.37 42.33 -27.29
N GLY A 45 14.87 41.24 -27.84
CA GLY A 45 15.18 40.77 -29.19
C GLY A 45 14.83 41.82 -30.26
N LYS A 46 13.67 42.46 -30.15
CA LYS A 46 13.25 43.55 -31.05
C LYS A 46 14.12 44.76 -30.95
N LEU A 47 14.40 45.25 -29.74
CA LEU A 47 15.23 46.43 -29.48
C LEU A 47 16.67 46.23 -29.98
N MET A 48 17.24 45.04 -29.76
CA MET A 48 18.56 44.69 -30.29
C MET A 48 18.59 44.67 -31.83
N GLY A 49 17.55 44.14 -32.47
CA GLY A 49 17.41 44.13 -33.91
C GLY A 49 17.26 45.55 -34.51
N GLN A 50 16.75 46.49 -33.73
CA GLN A 50 16.63 47.93 -34.09
C GLN A 50 17.85 48.76 -33.74
N GLY A 51 18.91 48.20 -33.17
CA GLY A 51 20.12 48.92 -32.76
C GLY A 51 19.98 49.74 -31.49
N LYS A 52 18.88 49.64 -30.74
CA LYS A 52 18.56 50.42 -29.51
C LYS A 52 19.16 49.75 -28.27
N LYS A 53 20.49 49.78 -28.15
CA LYS A 53 21.22 49.04 -27.12
C LYS A 53 20.92 49.51 -25.70
N ASP A 54 20.78 50.81 -25.47
CA ASP A 54 20.53 51.35 -24.12
C ASP A 54 19.12 50.98 -23.62
N GLU A 55 18.11 51.03 -24.48
CA GLU A 55 16.75 50.59 -24.16
C GLU A 55 16.72 49.06 -23.88
N ALA A 56 17.45 48.27 -24.65
CA ALA A 56 17.56 46.84 -24.42
C ALA A 56 18.24 46.49 -23.09
N GLU A 57 19.23 47.27 -22.63
CA GLU A 57 19.93 47.07 -21.35
C GLU A 57 19.02 47.42 -20.17
N ALA A 58 18.19 48.44 -20.27
CA ALA A 58 17.18 48.74 -19.25
C ALA A 58 16.15 47.61 -19.09
N VAL A 59 15.71 47.00 -20.18
CA VAL A 59 14.78 45.85 -20.16
C VAL A 59 15.47 44.62 -19.58
N LYS A 60 16.75 44.37 -19.87
CA LYS A 60 17.52 43.27 -19.25
C LYS A 60 17.60 43.39 -17.72
N THR A 61 17.78 44.63 -17.20
CA THR A 61 17.77 44.83 -15.74
C THR A 61 16.45 44.44 -15.12
N GLN A 62 15.33 44.80 -15.75
CA GLN A 62 13.98 44.35 -15.30
C GLN A 62 13.82 42.83 -15.35
N VAL A 63 14.37 42.17 -16.34
CA VAL A 63 14.35 40.69 -16.43
C VAL A 63 15.18 40.10 -15.30
N ALA A 64 16.34 40.68 -14.96
CA ALA A 64 17.20 40.16 -13.88
C ALA A 64 16.53 40.33 -12.51
N GLU A 65 15.89 41.48 -12.24
CA GLU A 65 15.12 41.69 -11.00
C GLU A 65 13.94 40.72 -10.91
N GLY A 66 13.21 40.48 -12.00
CA GLY A 66 12.13 39.53 -12.07
C GLY A 66 12.59 38.08 -11.87
N ALA A 67 13.79 37.74 -12.32
CA ALA A 67 14.35 36.41 -12.16
C ALA A 67 14.66 36.05 -10.70
N ALA A 68 15.18 36.97 -9.92
CA ALA A 68 15.44 36.78 -8.49
C ALA A 68 14.13 36.54 -7.73
N ARG A 69 13.11 37.34 -7.98
CA ARG A 69 11.79 37.19 -7.38
C ARG A 69 11.11 35.87 -7.81
N LEU A 70 11.27 35.47 -9.06
CA LEU A 70 10.73 34.19 -9.57
C LEU A 70 11.37 33.01 -8.83
N ALA A 71 12.69 33.01 -8.62
CA ALA A 71 13.38 31.94 -7.89
C ALA A 71 12.90 31.84 -6.44
N GLU A 72 12.69 32.98 -5.74
CA GLU A 72 12.11 32.98 -4.40
C GLU A 72 10.69 32.38 -4.35
N LEU A 73 9.86 32.68 -5.36
CA LEU A 73 8.50 32.17 -5.43
C LEU A 73 8.48 30.68 -5.74
N GLU A 74 9.36 30.21 -6.63
CA GLU A 74 9.48 28.78 -6.96
C GLU A 74 9.93 27.94 -5.76
N GLU A 75 10.88 28.45 -4.97
CA GLU A 75 11.28 27.77 -3.74
C GLU A 75 10.17 27.76 -2.70
N LYS A 76 9.49 28.89 -2.52
CA LYS A 76 8.34 28.98 -1.61
C LYS A 76 7.17 28.10 -2.03
N GLU A 77 6.88 28.02 -3.33
CA GLU A 77 5.86 27.12 -3.90
C GLU A 77 6.19 25.67 -3.55
N LYS A 78 7.45 25.26 -3.77
CA LYS A 78 7.93 23.92 -3.44
C LYS A 78 7.77 23.60 -1.95
N GLU A 79 8.20 24.52 -1.05
CA GLU A 79 8.03 24.34 0.39
C GLU A 79 6.57 24.20 0.81
N LEU A 80 5.69 25.02 0.24
CA LEU A 80 4.25 24.96 0.53
C LEU A 80 3.65 23.66 0.03
N GLN A 81 4.02 23.21 -1.16
CA GLN A 81 3.55 21.97 -1.73
C GLN A 81 4.02 20.75 -0.93
N GLU A 82 5.27 20.75 -0.45
CA GLU A 82 5.79 19.71 0.43
C GLU A 82 5.01 19.64 1.75
N LYS A 83 4.65 20.79 2.35
CA LYS A 83 3.84 20.86 3.57
C LYS A 83 2.43 20.34 3.34
N VAL A 84 1.79 20.75 2.25
CA VAL A 84 0.46 20.26 1.85
C VAL A 84 0.50 18.73 1.69
N THR A 85 1.48 18.21 0.97
CA THR A 85 1.63 16.77 0.74
C THR A 85 1.79 16.01 2.06
N LYS A 86 2.66 16.48 2.97
CA LYS A 86 2.87 15.84 4.27
C LYS A 86 1.59 15.78 5.10
N ILE A 87 0.81 16.86 5.15
CA ILE A 87 -0.46 16.88 5.89
C ILE A 87 -1.47 15.95 5.21
N MET A 88 -1.61 16.01 3.89
CA MET A 88 -2.54 15.17 3.14
C MET A 88 -2.26 13.66 3.33
N MET A 89 -0.99 13.27 3.46
CA MET A 89 -0.59 11.90 3.76
C MET A 89 -1.01 11.41 5.16
N THR A 90 -1.36 12.32 6.08
CA THR A 90 -1.83 11.96 7.44
C THR A 90 -3.35 11.98 7.57
N ILE A 91 -4.05 12.63 6.65
CA ILE A 91 -5.51 12.69 6.64
C ILE A 91 -6.04 11.39 6.02
N PRO A 92 -6.96 10.67 6.72
CA PRO A 92 -7.50 9.43 6.20
C PRO A 92 -8.37 9.66 4.96
N ASN A 93 -8.43 8.64 4.10
CA ASN A 93 -9.28 8.64 2.92
C ASN A 93 -10.77 8.67 3.29
N ILE A 94 -11.61 9.01 2.32
CA ILE A 94 -13.06 8.91 2.41
C ILE A 94 -13.43 7.43 2.53
N ILE A 95 -14.36 7.09 3.43
CA ILE A 95 -14.86 5.73 3.59
C ILE A 95 -16.16 5.55 2.79
N ASP A 96 -16.38 4.33 2.30
CA ASP A 96 -17.63 3.97 1.62
C ASP A 96 -18.81 4.08 2.61
N PRO A 97 -19.99 4.59 2.19
CA PRO A 97 -21.16 4.70 3.06
C PRO A 97 -21.65 3.38 3.66
N SER A 98 -21.29 2.23 3.07
CA SER A 98 -21.65 0.90 3.58
C SER A 98 -20.74 0.40 4.69
N VAL A 99 -19.61 1.07 4.96
CA VAL A 99 -18.66 0.66 6.01
C VAL A 99 -19.31 0.80 7.39
N PRO A 100 -19.33 -0.23 8.22
CA PRO A 100 -19.86 -0.16 9.57
C PRO A 100 -19.10 0.87 10.40
N ILE A 101 -19.82 1.66 11.19
CA ILE A 101 -19.20 2.64 12.10
C ILE A 101 -18.88 1.94 13.41
N GLY A 102 -17.61 1.79 13.72
CA GLY A 102 -17.12 1.13 14.93
C GLY A 102 -15.75 1.68 15.33
N LYS A 103 -15.38 1.54 16.59
CA LYS A 103 -14.19 2.18 17.16
C LYS A 103 -12.90 1.40 16.87
N ASP A 104 -12.99 0.07 16.89
CA ASP A 104 -11.86 -0.85 16.74
C ASP A 104 -12.35 -2.19 16.15
N ASP A 105 -11.45 -3.14 15.98
CA ASP A 105 -11.68 -4.47 15.38
C ASP A 105 -12.81 -5.27 16.02
N SER A 106 -13.10 -5.06 17.31
CA SER A 106 -14.24 -5.69 18.01
C SER A 106 -15.61 -5.29 17.42
N CYS A 107 -15.64 -4.23 16.63
CA CYS A 107 -16.82 -3.72 15.92
C CYS A 107 -16.91 -4.21 14.46
N ASN A 108 -15.98 -5.05 14.02
CA ASN A 108 -16.03 -5.66 12.69
C ASN A 108 -17.27 -6.56 12.57
N VAL A 109 -17.88 -6.58 11.40
CA VAL A 109 -19.16 -7.25 11.18
C VAL A 109 -18.96 -8.52 10.35
N GLU A 110 -19.36 -9.67 10.93
CA GLU A 110 -19.43 -10.90 10.17
C GLU A 110 -20.55 -10.81 9.12
N ILE A 111 -20.17 -10.87 7.84
CA ILE A 111 -21.11 -10.77 6.72
C ILE A 111 -21.65 -12.15 6.37
N GLU A 112 -20.77 -13.11 6.19
CA GLU A 112 -21.12 -14.42 5.65
C GLU A 112 -20.13 -15.50 6.08
N LYS A 113 -20.63 -16.74 6.17
CA LYS A 113 -19.84 -17.96 6.40
C LYS A 113 -20.01 -18.92 5.22
N PHE A 114 -18.91 -19.55 4.84
CA PHE A 114 -18.87 -20.53 3.77
C PHE A 114 -18.28 -21.84 4.28
N GLY A 115 -19.07 -22.90 4.21
CA GLY A 115 -18.71 -24.23 4.70
C GLY A 115 -18.87 -24.39 6.21
N GLU A 116 -18.96 -25.65 6.61
CA GLU A 116 -19.15 -26.01 8.01
C GLU A 116 -17.81 -26.31 8.69
N PRO A 117 -17.49 -25.67 9.82
CA PRO A 117 -16.30 -25.99 10.61
C PRO A 117 -16.36 -27.45 11.11
N VAL A 118 -15.26 -28.15 10.93
CA VAL A 118 -15.10 -29.49 11.50
C VAL A 118 -14.32 -29.38 12.82
N VAL A 119 -14.94 -29.86 13.90
CA VAL A 119 -14.30 -29.99 15.20
C VAL A 119 -14.07 -31.48 15.44
N PRO A 120 -12.82 -31.96 15.31
CA PRO A 120 -12.54 -33.40 15.54
C PRO A 120 -12.68 -33.76 17.02
N ASP A 121 -12.88 -35.05 17.29
CA ASP A 121 -12.98 -35.62 18.64
C ASP A 121 -11.63 -35.94 19.28
N PHE A 122 -10.54 -35.50 18.65
CA PHE A 122 -9.17 -35.63 19.12
C PHE A 122 -8.45 -34.30 19.16
N GLU A 123 -7.43 -34.19 20.01
CA GLU A 123 -6.58 -33.00 20.11
C GLU A 123 -5.71 -32.86 18.84
N ILE A 124 -5.83 -31.72 18.17
CA ILE A 124 -5.00 -31.41 17.01
C ILE A 124 -3.68 -30.82 17.50
N PRO A 125 -2.53 -31.39 17.16
CA PRO A 125 -1.24 -30.85 17.50
C PRO A 125 -1.03 -29.44 16.87
N TYR A 126 -0.19 -28.63 17.52
CA TYR A 126 0.19 -27.33 16.97
C TYR A 126 0.91 -27.49 15.62
N HIS A 127 0.77 -26.51 14.73
CA HIS A 127 1.26 -26.64 13.34
C HIS A 127 2.77 -26.96 13.26
N THR A 128 3.60 -26.37 14.13
CA THR A 128 5.05 -26.68 14.16
C THR A 128 5.32 -28.11 14.62
N GLU A 129 4.56 -28.65 15.57
CA GLU A 129 4.69 -30.04 15.98
C GLU A 129 4.37 -31.01 14.84
N ILE A 130 3.37 -30.66 14.02
CA ILE A 130 3.05 -31.44 12.82
C ILE A 130 4.22 -31.39 11.85
N MET A 131 4.76 -30.19 11.58
CA MET A 131 5.89 -30.00 10.68
C MET A 131 7.16 -30.74 11.17
N GLU A 132 7.43 -30.71 12.47
CA GLU A 132 8.56 -31.44 13.09
C GLU A 132 8.43 -32.94 12.94
N ARG A 133 7.22 -33.52 13.10
CA ARG A 133 6.97 -34.96 12.86
C ARG A 133 7.34 -35.43 11.46
N PHE A 134 7.25 -34.52 10.47
CA PHE A 134 7.66 -34.77 9.08
C PHE A 134 9.09 -34.32 8.78
N ASN A 135 9.89 -33.92 9.78
CA ASN A 135 11.21 -33.28 9.60
C ASN A 135 11.15 -32.12 8.60
N GLY A 136 10.03 -31.39 8.60
CA GLY A 136 9.72 -30.38 7.60
C GLY A 136 10.00 -28.95 7.99
N ILE A 137 10.50 -28.70 9.22
CA ILE A 137 10.82 -27.36 9.73
C ILE A 137 12.10 -27.41 10.57
N ASP A 138 12.93 -26.34 10.50
CA ASP A 138 14.08 -26.13 11.37
C ASP A 138 14.17 -24.66 11.76
N LEU A 139 13.62 -24.34 12.92
CA LEU A 139 13.64 -22.98 13.49
C LEU A 139 14.98 -22.66 14.17
N ASP A 140 15.67 -23.68 14.73
CA ASP A 140 16.95 -23.48 15.38
C ASP A 140 18.05 -23.10 14.39
N ALA A 141 18.10 -23.76 13.23
CA ALA A 141 19.01 -23.39 12.17
C ALA A 141 18.69 -22.01 11.60
N ALA A 142 17.42 -21.67 11.43
CA ALA A 142 16.99 -20.35 10.99
C ALA A 142 17.42 -19.26 11.98
N GLY A 143 17.24 -19.51 13.27
CA GLY A 143 17.69 -18.60 14.34
C GLY A 143 19.19 -18.31 14.30
N LYS A 144 20.02 -19.30 13.97
CA LYS A 144 21.48 -19.13 13.81
C LYS A 144 21.86 -18.32 12.57
N VAL A 145 21.07 -18.44 11.49
CA VAL A 145 21.40 -17.82 10.19
C VAL A 145 20.84 -16.41 10.07
N ALA A 146 19.61 -16.18 10.53
CA ALA A 146 18.89 -14.94 10.27
C ALA A 146 18.26 -14.32 11.52
N GLY A 147 18.22 -15.04 12.63
CA GLY A 147 17.53 -14.65 13.85
C GLY A 147 16.14 -15.27 13.98
N ASN A 148 15.47 -14.94 15.07
CA ASN A 148 14.11 -15.41 15.32
C ASN A 148 13.13 -14.79 14.29
N GLY A 149 12.02 -15.46 14.02
CA GLY A 149 11.04 -15.01 13.03
C GLY A 149 11.39 -15.35 11.59
N PHE A 150 12.36 -16.26 11.40
CA PHE A 150 12.69 -16.91 10.12
C PHE A 150 12.51 -18.42 10.25
N TYR A 151 12.51 -19.12 9.13
CA TYR A 151 12.28 -20.56 9.10
C TYR A 151 13.07 -21.22 7.97
N TYR A 152 13.34 -22.52 8.14
CA TYR A 152 13.60 -23.43 7.04
C TYR A 152 12.40 -24.36 6.91
N LEU A 153 11.79 -24.44 5.73
CA LEU A 153 10.87 -25.51 5.37
C LEU A 153 11.61 -26.55 4.55
N MET A 154 11.36 -27.82 4.83
CA MET A 154 12.10 -28.93 4.21
C MET A 154 11.20 -30.04 3.75
N GLY A 155 11.69 -30.88 2.84
CA GLY A 155 11.04 -32.10 2.40
C GLY A 155 9.63 -31.87 1.87
N ASP A 156 8.68 -32.70 2.30
CA ASP A 156 7.31 -32.66 1.83
C ASP A 156 6.54 -31.42 2.33
N ILE A 157 6.90 -30.87 3.50
CA ILE A 157 6.29 -29.60 3.99
C ILE A 157 6.63 -28.45 3.03
N ALA A 158 7.90 -28.34 2.61
CA ALA A 158 8.31 -27.32 1.63
C ALA A 158 7.59 -27.51 0.26
N ARG A 159 7.40 -28.78 -0.15
CA ARG A 159 6.66 -29.09 -1.39
C ARG A 159 5.19 -28.72 -1.30
N VAL A 160 4.52 -29.01 -0.18
CA VAL A 160 3.12 -28.62 0.06
C VAL A 160 2.99 -27.10 0.05
N HIS A 161 3.88 -26.39 0.75
CA HIS A 161 3.91 -24.93 0.74
C HIS A 161 4.00 -24.36 -0.68
N SER A 162 4.95 -24.85 -1.49
CA SER A 162 5.10 -24.41 -2.89
C SER A 162 3.90 -24.81 -3.75
N ALA A 163 3.29 -25.96 -3.49
CA ALA A 163 2.11 -26.44 -4.23
C ALA A 163 0.90 -25.55 -3.98
N VAL A 164 0.65 -25.13 -2.73
CA VAL A 164 -0.46 -24.21 -2.38
C VAL A 164 -0.30 -22.87 -3.09
N LEU A 165 0.91 -22.29 -3.09
CA LEU A 165 1.19 -21.04 -3.77
C LEU A 165 1.05 -21.16 -5.30
N SER A 166 1.53 -22.26 -5.87
CA SER A 166 1.37 -22.54 -7.31
C SER A 166 -0.09 -22.71 -7.68
N TYR A 167 -0.86 -23.43 -6.85
CA TYR A 167 -2.29 -23.61 -7.04
C TYR A 167 -3.02 -22.25 -7.00
N ALA A 168 -2.75 -21.40 -6.00
CA ALA A 168 -3.34 -20.08 -5.90
C ALA A 168 -3.03 -19.20 -7.11
N ARG A 169 -1.79 -19.24 -7.61
CA ARG A 169 -1.40 -18.54 -8.83
C ARG A 169 -2.22 -19.00 -10.04
N ASP A 170 -2.26 -20.30 -10.28
CA ASP A 170 -2.92 -20.87 -11.46
C ASP A 170 -4.45 -20.65 -11.37
N PHE A 171 -5.01 -20.75 -10.16
CA PHE A 171 -6.40 -20.43 -9.87
C PHE A 171 -6.79 -18.99 -10.26
N MET A 172 -5.89 -18.02 -10.07
CA MET A 172 -6.13 -16.64 -10.48
C MET A 172 -5.92 -16.43 -11.99
N ILE A 173 -4.94 -17.10 -12.59
CA ILE A 173 -4.74 -17.09 -14.04
C ILE A 173 -5.99 -17.63 -14.77
N ASP A 174 -6.56 -18.74 -14.30
CA ASP A 174 -7.77 -19.34 -14.85
C ASP A 174 -9.00 -18.42 -14.73
N ARG A 175 -8.97 -17.45 -13.81
CA ARG A 175 -9.99 -16.39 -13.66
C ARG A 175 -9.70 -15.11 -14.46
N GLY A 176 -8.73 -15.16 -15.36
CA GLY A 176 -8.42 -14.08 -16.29
C GLY A 176 -7.46 -13.03 -15.74
N PHE A 177 -6.73 -13.33 -14.66
CA PHE A 177 -5.69 -12.44 -14.17
C PHE A 177 -4.38 -12.68 -14.91
N THR A 178 -3.73 -11.60 -15.31
CA THR A 178 -2.39 -11.65 -15.89
C THR A 178 -1.36 -11.85 -14.79
N TYR A 179 -0.57 -12.93 -14.87
CA TYR A 179 0.50 -13.19 -13.91
C TYR A 179 1.69 -12.27 -14.15
N VAL A 180 2.17 -11.64 -13.09
CA VAL A 180 3.29 -10.69 -13.10
C VAL A 180 4.31 -11.09 -12.06
N VAL A 181 5.58 -11.07 -12.41
CA VAL A 181 6.71 -11.14 -11.47
C VAL A 181 7.25 -9.73 -11.30
N PRO A 182 6.94 -9.05 -10.19
CA PRO A 182 7.32 -7.65 -9.96
C PRO A 182 8.71 -7.56 -9.33
N PRO A 183 9.33 -6.37 -9.29
CA PRO A 183 10.49 -6.11 -8.46
C PRO A 183 10.20 -6.35 -6.97
N PHE A 184 11.11 -7.01 -6.25
CA PHE A 184 10.99 -7.27 -4.81
C PHE A 184 11.65 -6.19 -3.95
N MET A 185 12.22 -5.19 -4.58
CA MET A 185 12.74 -3.97 -3.96
C MET A 185 12.13 -2.75 -4.66
N ILE A 186 11.73 -1.76 -3.87
CA ILE A 186 11.06 -0.56 -4.37
C ILE A 186 11.68 0.70 -3.77
N ARG A 187 11.53 1.83 -4.47
CA ARG A 187 12.02 3.14 -4.01
C ARG A 187 11.06 3.78 -3.01
N SER A 188 11.58 4.74 -2.25
CA SER A 188 10.81 5.48 -1.24
C SER A 188 9.54 6.12 -1.78
N ASN A 189 9.56 6.67 -2.99
CA ASN A 189 8.39 7.29 -3.62
C ASN A 189 7.26 6.28 -3.91
N VAL A 190 7.59 5.02 -4.17
CA VAL A 190 6.60 3.94 -4.30
C VAL A 190 6.02 3.60 -2.95
N VAL A 191 6.88 3.47 -1.92
CA VAL A 191 6.45 3.16 -0.55
C VAL A 191 5.48 4.20 -0.03
N THR A 192 5.82 5.49 -0.15
CA THR A 192 4.98 6.59 0.33
C THR A 192 3.67 6.75 -0.44
N GLY A 193 3.55 6.14 -1.60
CA GLY A 193 2.29 6.08 -2.35
C GLY A 193 1.30 5.02 -1.85
N VAL A 194 1.74 4.08 -0.98
CA VAL A 194 0.93 2.94 -0.52
C VAL A 194 0.88 2.78 0.99
N MET A 195 1.66 3.56 1.76
CA MET A 195 1.63 3.58 3.23
C MET A 195 2.14 4.91 3.78
N SER A 196 1.85 5.19 5.03
CA SER A 196 2.37 6.36 5.74
C SER A 196 3.88 6.23 6.04
N PHE A 197 4.54 7.36 6.34
CA PHE A 197 5.96 7.35 6.73
C PHE A 197 6.22 6.56 8.01
N ASP A 198 5.31 6.66 8.99
CA ASP A 198 5.44 5.95 10.27
C ASP A 198 5.32 4.44 10.07
N GLU A 199 4.38 3.99 9.24
CA GLU A 199 4.24 2.59 8.87
C GLU A 199 5.46 2.08 8.10
N MET A 200 6.01 2.87 7.18
CA MET A 200 7.21 2.53 6.42
C MET A 200 8.38 2.20 7.34
N ASP A 201 8.69 3.06 8.29
CA ASP A 201 9.81 2.87 9.22
C ASP A 201 9.57 1.70 10.18
N ALA A 202 8.33 1.49 10.59
CA ALA A 202 7.96 0.41 11.50
C ALA A 202 8.00 -0.98 10.82
N MET A 203 7.63 -1.05 9.53
CA MET A 203 7.36 -2.32 8.86
C MET A 203 8.40 -2.74 7.83
N MET A 204 9.06 -1.81 7.12
CA MET A 204 9.88 -2.15 5.97
C MET A 204 11.37 -2.23 6.28
N TYR A 205 12.04 -3.21 5.68
CA TYR A 205 13.50 -3.28 5.65
C TYR A 205 14.05 -2.35 4.58
N LYS A 206 14.97 -1.47 4.97
CA LYS A 206 15.69 -0.57 4.07
C LYS A 206 17.07 -1.13 3.74
N ILE A 207 17.50 -1.00 2.49
CA ILE A 207 18.86 -1.29 2.08
C ILE A 207 19.76 -0.12 2.47
N GLU A 208 20.82 -0.40 3.22
CA GLU A 208 21.75 0.64 3.67
C GLU A 208 22.51 1.24 2.47
N GLY A 209 22.58 2.57 2.45
CA GLY A 209 23.28 3.32 1.39
C GLY A 209 22.49 3.49 0.09
N GLU A 210 21.29 2.93 -0.02
CA GLU A 210 20.46 3.02 -1.22
C GLU A 210 19.03 3.50 -0.93
N ASP A 211 18.36 4.08 -1.94
CA ASP A 211 16.93 4.36 -1.88
C ASP A 211 16.14 3.13 -2.34
N LEU A 212 16.31 2.03 -1.60
CA LEU A 212 15.62 0.76 -1.84
C LEU A 212 15.10 0.16 -0.54
N TYR A 213 13.92 -0.45 -0.62
CA TYR A 213 13.23 -1.13 0.47
C TYR A 213 12.77 -2.50 -0.01
N LEU A 214 12.92 -3.53 0.82
CA LEU A 214 12.31 -4.83 0.54
C LEU A 214 10.79 -4.72 0.65
N ILE A 215 10.06 -5.31 -0.28
CA ILE A 215 8.59 -5.25 -0.29
C ILE A 215 7.99 -6.01 0.89
N GLY A 216 6.97 -5.43 1.52
CA GLY A 216 6.11 -6.11 2.49
C GLY A 216 4.94 -6.87 1.84
N THR A 217 4.72 -6.63 0.54
CA THR A 217 3.73 -7.27 -0.33
C THR A 217 4.02 -6.87 -1.78
N SER A 218 3.74 -7.75 -2.75
CA SER A 218 3.84 -7.40 -4.16
C SER A 218 2.85 -6.33 -4.61
N GLU A 219 1.78 -6.08 -3.83
CA GLU A 219 0.85 -4.97 -4.03
C GLU A 219 1.59 -3.65 -4.26
N HIS A 220 2.60 -3.36 -3.42
CA HIS A 220 3.38 -2.13 -3.52
C HIS A 220 4.05 -1.96 -4.89
N SER A 221 4.74 -2.99 -5.37
CA SER A 221 5.40 -2.97 -6.67
C SER A 221 4.40 -2.91 -7.83
N MET A 222 3.29 -3.61 -7.70
CA MET A 222 2.25 -3.69 -8.72
C MET A 222 1.54 -2.35 -8.89
N ILE A 223 1.20 -1.66 -7.79
CA ILE A 223 0.62 -0.31 -7.82
C ILE A 223 1.67 0.69 -8.28
N GLY A 224 2.92 0.55 -7.84
CA GLY A 224 4.05 1.38 -8.26
C GLY A 224 4.29 1.39 -9.77
N LYS A 225 3.89 0.33 -10.49
CA LYS A 225 3.92 0.27 -11.96
C LYS A 225 3.13 1.40 -12.62
N PHE A 226 2.14 1.95 -11.95
CA PHE A 226 1.22 2.97 -12.47
C PHE A 226 1.54 4.40 -12.00
N ILE A 227 2.66 4.61 -11.26
CA ILE A 227 3.10 5.96 -10.85
C ILE A 227 3.37 6.80 -12.10
N ASP A 228 2.89 8.05 -12.09
CA ASP A 228 3.07 9.05 -13.15
C ASP A 228 2.66 8.54 -14.56
N THR A 229 1.71 7.60 -14.61
CA THR A 229 1.22 7.00 -15.84
C THR A 229 -0.20 7.46 -16.14
N ILE A 230 -0.43 7.93 -17.35
CA ILE A 230 -1.77 8.14 -17.89
C ILE A 230 -2.19 6.84 -18.59
N ASN A 231 -3.19 6.17 -18.05
CA ASN A 231 -3.68 4.93 -18.62
C ASN A 231 -4.71 5.21 -19.72
N ASP A 232 -4.65 4.41 -20.78
CA ASP A 232 -5.63 4.39 -21.84
C ASP A 232 -6.93 3.74 -21.31
N GLU A 233 -8.04 4.45 -21.38
CA GLU A 233 -9.32 3.99 -20.86
C GLU A 233 -9.80 2.70 -21.53
N GLU A 234 -9.49 2.50 -22.81
CA GLU A 234 -9.87 1.29 -23.56
C GLU A 234 -9.14 0.02 -23.07
N LYS A 235 -8.03 0.17 -22.34
CA LYS A 235 -7.26 -0.95 -21.78
C LYS A 235 -7.70 -1.37 -20.39
N LEU A 236 -8.58 -0.60 -19.77
CA LEU A 236 -9.11 -0.93 -18.43
C LEU A 236 -10.22 -2.01 -18.56
N PRO A 237 -10.33 -2.90 -17.57
CA PRO A 237 -9.50 -3.00 -16.37
C PRO A 237 -8.19 -3.77 -16.58
N TYR A 238 -7.13 -3.40 -15.87
CA TYR A 238 -5.98 -4.27 -15.70
C TYR A 238 -6.25 -5.23 -14.53
N THR A 239 -6.28 -6.51 -14.81
CA THR A 239 -6.43 -7.58 -13.82
C THR A 239 -5.11 -8.31 -13.67
N LEU A 240 -4.42 -8.08 -12.57
CA LEU A 240 -3.06 -8.55 -12.36
C LEU A 240 -2.99 -9.43 -11.11
N THR A 241 -2.19 -10.50 -11.17
CA THR A 241 -1.88 -11.33 -10.03
C THR A 241 -0.38 -11.56 -9.93
N SER A 242 0.15 -11.64 -8.72
CA SER A 242 1.57 -11.86 -8.51
C SER A 242 1.85 -12.68 -7.26
N TYR A 243 2.85 -13.54 -7.37
CA TYR A 243 3.50 -14.19 -6.24
C TYR A 243 4.78 -13.43 -5.87
N SER A 244 5.04 -13.29 -4.58
CA SER A 244 6.31 -12.75 -4.10
C SER A 244 6.68 -13.23 -2.71
N PRO A 245 7.98 -13.30 -2.37
CA PRO A 245 8.41 -13.19 -1.00
C PRO A 245 8.04 -11.80 -0.47
N CYS A 246 7.76 -11.73 0.82
CA CYS A 246 7.40 -10.52 1.54
C CYS A 246 8.27 -10.41 2.79
N PHE A 247 8.66 -9.18 3.14
CA PHE A 247 9.57 -8.92 4.25
C PHE A 247 8.99 -7.84 5.15
N ARG A 248 8.83 -8.14 6.44
CA ARG A 248 8.27 -7.21 7.42
C ARG A 248 9.03 -7.28 8.73
N LYS A 249 9.27 -6.13 9.35
CA LYS A 249 9.98 -6.06 10.65
C LYS A 249 9.15 -6.60 11.81
N GLU A 250 7.84 -6.73 11.66
CA GLU A 250 6.89 -7.23 12.67
C GLU A 250 7.16 -6.68 14.08
N LYS A 251 7.46 -5.39 14.19
CA LYS A 251 7.71 -4.73 15.47
C LYS A 251 6.42 -4.71 16.29
N GLY A 252 6.47 -5.24 17.51
CA GLY A 252 5.35 -5.26 18.46
C GLY A 252 4.60 -6.58 18.53
N ALA A 253 5.03 -7.63 17.83
CA ALA A 253 4.53 -8.98 18.06
C ALA A 253 5.01 -9.48 19.43
N HIS A 254 4.10 -9.94 20.27
CA HIS A 254 4.38 -10.50 21.60
C HIS A 254 3.45 -11.67 21.92
N GLY A 255 3.94 -12.66 22.66
CA GLY A 255 3.14 -13.76 23.19
C GLY A 255 2.98 -14.96 22.27
N ILE A 256 1.76 -15.50 22.12
CA ILE A 256 1.46 -16.71 21.33
C ILE A 256 1.85 -16.54 19.86
N GLU A 257 1.82 -15.32 19.34
CA GLU A 257 2.20 -14.99 17.97
C GLU A 257 3.68 -15.23 17.67
N GLU A 258 4.54 -15.24 18.69
CA GLU A 258 5.97 -15.55 18.54
C GLU A 258 6.23 -17.05 18.38
N ARG A 259 5.24 -17.90 18.70
CA ARG A 259 5.38 -19.34 18.53
C ARG A 259 5.06 -19.77 17.11
N GLY A 260 6.00 -20.50 16.51
CA GLY A 260 5.79 -21.11 15.20
C GLY A 260 6.06 -20.16 14.04
N VAL A 261 5.23 -20.24 13.00
CA VAL A 261 5.41 -19.51 11.73
C VAL A 261 4.22 -18.62 11.37
N TYR A 262 3.47 -18.15 12.38
CA TYR A 262 2.34 -17.26 12.16
C TYR A 262 2.79 -15.82 11.90
N ARG A 263 3.66 -15.28 12.74
CA ARG A 263 4.18 -13.92 12.61
C ARG A 263 5.68 -13.94 12.42
N ILE A 264 6.11 -13.78 11.19
CA ILE A 264 7.49 -14.01 10.75
C ILE A 264 7.97 -12.88 9.85
N HIS A 265 9.29 -12.67 9.82
CA HIS A 265 9.91 -11.58 9.06
C HIS A 265 9.92 -11.82 7.55
N GLN A 266 9.90 -13.08 7.12
CA GLN A 266 9.87 -13.48 5.72
C GLN A 266 8.74 -14.48 5.50
N PHE A 267 7.84 -14.19 4.58
CA PHE A 267 6.74 -15.05 4.18
C PHE A 267 6.45 -14.88 2.69
N GLU A 268 5.52 -15.63 2.16
CA GLU A 268 5.18 -15.62 0.74
C GLU A 268 3.71 -15.32 0.56
N LYS A 269 3.38 -14.59 -0.50
CA LYS A 269 2.03 -14.09 -0.73
C LYS A 269 1.68 -14.11 -2.21
N GLN A 270 0.43 -14.52 -2.50
CA GLN A 270 -0.22 -14.36 -3.79
C GLN A 270 -1.19 -13.18 -3.71
N GLU A 271 -1.03 -12.20 -4.60
CA GLU A 271 -1.84 -10.98 -4.63
C GLU A 271 -2.72 -10.91 -5.88
N MET A 272 -3.83 -10.21 -5.74
CA MET A 272 -4.67 -9.76 -6.85
C MET A 272 -4.77 -8.24 -6.85
N ILE A 273 -4.49 -7.61 -7.99
CA ILE A 273 -4.62 -6.17 -8.18
C ILE A 273 -5.50 -5.89 -9.38
N VAL A 274 -6.45 -5.00 -9.21
CA VAL A 274 -7.27 -4.49 -10.32
C VAL A 274 -7.18 -2.98 -10.39
N VAL A 275 -6.83 -2.48 -11.58
CA VAL A 275 -6.92 -1.06 -11.90
C VAL A 275 -8.06 -0.89 -12.89
N CYS A 276 -9.13 -0.23 -12.47
CA CYS A 276 -10.37 -0.10 -13.20
C CYS A 276 -10.90 1.34 -13.17
N LYS A 277 -12.00 1.57 -13.86
CA LYS A 277 -12.75 2.84 -13.76
C LYS A 277 -13.35 2.98 -12.35
N PRO A 278 -13.46 4.20 -11.79
CA PRO A 278 -13.99 4.43 -10.45
C PRO A 278 -15.37 3.81 -10.22
N GLU A 279 -16.26 3.88 -11.20
CA GLU A 279 -17.61 3.33 -11.15
C GLU A 279 -17.65 1.80 -11.10
N GLU A 280 -16.59 1.13 -11.53
CA GLU A 280 -16.46 -0.34 -11.50
C GLU A 280 -15.82 -0.85 -10.20
N SER A 281 -15.28 0.03 -9.36
CA SER A 281 -14.46 -0.36 -8.21
C SER A 281 -15.20 -1.27 -7.23
N LYS A 282 -16.50 -1.01 -6.97
CA LYS A 282 -17.30 -1.85 -6.11
C LYS A 282 -17.50 -3.26 -6.68
N MET A 283 -17.79 -3.38 -7.95
CA MET A 283 -17.95 -4.68 -8.63
C MET A 283 -16.65 -5.49 -8.59
N TRP A 284 -15.50 -4.82 -8.77
CA TRP A 284 -14.20 -5.49 -8.68
C TRP A 284 -13.82 -5.84 -7.24
N TYR A 285 -14.17 -5.02 -6.26
CA TYR A 285 -14.05 -5.37 -4.85
C TYR A 285 -14.78 -6.68 -4.52
N ASP A 286 -16.06 -6.77 -4.92
CA ASP A 286 -16.89 -7.96 -4.71
C ASP A 286 -16.29 -9.19 -5.42
N LYS A 287 -15.74 -9.04 -6.62
CA LYS A 287 -15.04 -10.11 -7.35
C LYS A 287 -13.76 -10.58 -6.67
N LEU A 288 -12.92 -9.66 -6.19
CA LEU A 288 -11.68 -10.01 -5.48
C LEU A 288 -11.99 -10.77 -4.19
N TRP A 289 -12.96 -10.28 -3.45
CA TRP A 289 -13.47 -10.97 -2.27
C TRP A 289 -13.95 -12.38 -2.61
N GLN A 290 -14.84 -12.54 -3.59
CA GLN A 290 -15.36 -13.85 -3.99
C GLN A 290 -14.25 -14.79 -4.48
N ASN A 291 -13.27 -14.30 -5.22
CA ASN A 291 -12.12 -15.11 -5.64
C ASN A 291 -11.33 -15.65 -4.44
N THR A 292 -11.17 -14.87 -3.38
CA THR A 292 -10.50 -15.32 -2.16
C THR A 292 -11.31 -16.41 -1.46
N VAL A 293 -12.62 -16.21 -1.29
CA VAL A 293 -13.53 -17.23 -0.73
C VAL A 293 -13.48 -18.51 -1.54
N ASP A 294 -13.59 -18.41 -2.87
CA ASP A 294 -13.59 -19.56 -3.77
C ASP A 294 -12.27 -20.35 -3.71
N LEU A 295 -11.13 -19.66 -3.60
CA LEU A 295 -9.83 -20.30 -3.45
C LEU A 295 -9.78 -21.18 -2.20
N PHE A 296 -10.14 -20.64 -1.04
CA PHE A 296 -10.15 -21.42 0.20
C PHE A 296 -11.19 -22.54 0.17
N ARG A 297 -12.38 -22.28 -0.39
CA ARG A 297 -13.42 -23.28 -0.54
C ARG A 297 -13.00 -24.43 -1.48
N SER A 298 -12.22 -24.14 -2.52
CA SER A 298 -11.67 -25.17 -3.41
C SER A 298 -10.66 -26.11 -2.74
N LEU A 299 -10.14 -25.70 -1.58
CA LEU A 299 -9.28 -26.50 -0.70
C LEU A 299 -10.05 -27.14 0.46
N ASP A 300 -11.38 -27.11 0.43
CA ASP A 300 -12.29 -27.59 1.50
C ASP A 300 -12.08 -26.90 2.86
N ILE A 301 -11.53 -25.67 2.84
CA ILE A 301 -11.32 -24.88 4.05
C ILE A 301 -12.56 -23.99 4.30
N PRO A 302 -13.26 -24.16 5.43
CA PRO A 302 -14.33 -23.25 5.82
C PRO A 302 -13.79 -21.84 6.06
N VAL A 303 -14.52 -20.83 5.61
CA VAL A 303 -14.14 -19.41 5.79
C VAL A 303 -15.32 -18.59 6.26
N ARG A 304 -15.01 -17.47 6.93
CA ARG A 304 -15.97 -16.38 7.17
C ARG A 304 -15.41 -15.09 6.61
N THR A 305 -16.29 -14.13 6.32
CA THR A 305 -15.93 -12.77 5.95
C THR A 305 -16.30 -11.81 7.07
N LEU A 306 -15.31 -11.02 7.51
CA LEU A 306 -15.50 -9.89 8.40
C LEU A 306 -15.36 -8.59 7.60
N GLU A 307 -16.38 -7.75 7.63
CA GLU A 307 -16.27 -6.39 7.12
C GLU A 307 -15.63 -5.49 8.16
N CYS A 308 -14.51 -4.86 7.82
CA CYS A 308 -13.80 -3.95 8.71
C CYS A 308 -14.65 -2.71 8.99
N CYS A 309 -14.77 -2.36 10.25
CA CYS A 309 -15.43 -1.13 10.66
C CYS A 309 -14.54 0.10 10.45
N SER A 310 -15.10 1.27 10.56
CA SER A 310 -14.42 2.53 10.27
C SER A 310 -13.18 2.82 11.12
N GLY A 311 -13.13 2.33 12.35
CA GLY A 311 -12.00 2.52 13.25
C GLY A 311 -10.86 1.54 13.04
N ASP A 312 -11.16 0.35 12.50
CA ASP A 312 -10.18 -0.68 12.14
C ASP A 312 -9.65 -0.50 10.71
N LEU A 313 -10.42 0.15 9.84
CA LEU A 313 -10.07 0.38 8.44
C LEU A 313 -8.81 1.26 8.32
N ALA A 314 -7.76 0.75 7.67
CA ALA A 314 -6.53 1.50 7.40
C ALA A 314 -6.81 2.84 6.70
N ASP A 315 -5.99 3.87 6.99
CA ASP A 315 -6.27 5.25 6.57
C ASP A 315 -6.36 5.45 5.06
N LEU A 316 -5.66 4.66 4.28
CA LEU A 316 -5.68 4.73 2.82
C LEU A 316 -6.88 4.03 2.18
N LYS A 317 -7.55 3.14 2.91
CA LYS A 317 -8.63 2.30 2.36
C LYS A 317 -9.97 3.01 2.41
N VAL A 318 -10.77 2.81 1.36
CA VAL A 318 -12.16 3.24 1.27
C VAL A 318 -13.10 2.21 1.91
N LYS A 319 -12.78 0.92 1.73
CA LYS A 319 -13.51 -0.24 2.25
C LYS A 319 -12.57 -1.42 2.33
N SER A 320 -12.76 -2.31 3.31
CA SER A 320 -12.00 -3.54 3.46
C SER A 320 -12.86 -4.64 4.07
N CYS A 321 -12.58 -5.87 3.70
CA CYS A 321 -13.06 -7.05 4.42
C CYS A 321 -11.92 -8.06 4.54
N ASP A 322 -11.96 -8.86 5.58
CA ASP A 322 -11.04 -9.96 5.80
C ASP A 322 -11.78 -11.28 5.55
N VAL A 323 -11.12 -12.20 4.86
CA VAL A 323 -11.59 -13.58 4.70
C VAL A 323 -10.78 -14.43 5.64
N GLU A 324 -11.41 -14.92 6.69
CA GLU A 324 -10.76 -15.70 7.74
C GLU A 324 -11.02 -17.20 7.54
N ALA A 325 -9.94 -17.98 7.61
CA ALA A 325 -10.02 -19.44 7.50
C ALA A 325 -10.27 -20.08 8.86
N TRP A 326 -11.03 -21.16 8.89
CA TRP A 326 -11.22 -21.96 10.09
C TRP A 326 -9.95 -22.67 10.51
N SER A 327 -9.49 -22.42 11.73
CA SER A 327 -8.39 -23.13 12.38
C SER A 327 -8.92 -24.16 13.37
N PRO A 328 -8.86 -25.45 13.04
CA PRO A 328 -9.42 -26.49 13.90
C PRO A 328 -8.62 -26.68 15.21
N SER A 329 -7.33 -26.34 15.23
CA SER A 329 -6.51 -26.41 16.47
C SER A 329 -6.84 -25.30 17.46
N CYS A 330 -7.25 -24.13 16.97
CA CYS A 330 -7.63 -22.98 17.81
C CYS A 330 -9.14 -22.89 18.04
N LEU A 331 -9.95 -23.65 17.28
CA LEU A 331 -11.42 -23.60 17.25
C LEU A 331 -11.96 -22.19 16.94
N LEU A 332 -11.23 -21.47 16.12
CA LEU A 332 -11.53 -20.10 15.72
C LEU A 332 -11.36 -19.91 14.21
N TYR A 333 -12.04 -18.91 13.69
CA TYR A 333 -11.68 -18.35 12.38
C TYR A 333 -10.49 -17.41 12.55
N THR A 334 -9.51 -17.53 11.69
CA THR A 334 -8.31 -16.69 11.68
C THR A 334 -8.07 -16.16 10.29
N SER A 335 -7.55 -14.96 10.18
CA SER A 335 -7.13 -14.45 8.89
C SER A 335 -6.06 -15.36 8.27
N PRO A 336 -6.12 -15.63 6.96
CA PRO A 336 -5.04 -16.30 6.26
C PRO A 336 -3.75 -15.48 6.25
N SER A 337 -3.81 -14.21 6.58
CA SER A 337 -2.65 -13.41 6.87
C SER A 337 -2.12 -13.74 8.27
N PRO A 338 -0.82 -14.03 8.44
CA PRO A 338 -0.23 -14.28 9.77
C PRO A 338 -0.42 -13.17 10.80
N ARG A 339 -1.04 -12.06 10.40
CA ARG A 339 -1.22 -10.87 11.23
C ARG A 339 -2.38 -10.92 12.20
N ASP A 340 -3.37 -11.74 11.95
CA ASP A 340 -4.68 -11.60 12.59
C ASP A 340 -5.03 -12.77 13.50
N CYS A 341 -4.03 -13.56 13.92
CA CYS A 341 -4.16 -14.52 15.01
C CYS A 341 -3.80 -13.86 16.34
N SER A 342 -4.60 -12.88 16.77
CA SER A 342 -4.50 -12.31 18.13
C SER A 342 -5.66 -12.74 18.98
#